data_5a140bd5f26759059dbcdb58da8ef0c2
#
_entry.id   5a140bd5f26759059dbcdb58da8ef0c2
#
_cell.length_a   1.000
_cell.length_b   1.000
_cell.length_c   1.000
_cell.angle_alpha   90.00
_cell.angle_beta   90.00
_cell.angle_gamma   90.00
#
_symmetry.space_group_name_H-M   'P 1'
#
loop_
_entity.id
_entity.type
_entity.pdbx_description
1 polymer ?
#
loop_
_entity_poly.entity_id
_entity_poly.type
_entity_poly.pdbx_seq_one_letter_code
_entity_poly.pdbx_strand_id
1 'polypeptide(L)'
;AVSACLAGREGRAYDRDLLKNAFSRSGFTSGYLDGKIDGTMFGVRSEADAELTKKTLPALRELYRRERSRVPVQFRLEIEEGGEKLTVTDADGNKAFAYGDAEPQPARTDPTESLQRSLSKTGGTPFAVEKIDVEMDGGPWFVPGSAVNELRRDALEALLKKREVLRPWPVHE
;
A
#
# COMPACT_ATOMS: atom_id res chain seq x y z
N ALA A 1 -8.68 -6.26 12.01
CA ALA A 1 -9.87 -7.02 11.61
C ALA A 1 -9.64 -7.74 10.28
N VAL A 2 -9.42 -7.04 9.17
CA VAL A 2 -9.28 -7.65 7.83
C VAL A 2 -8.22 -8.76 7.79
N SER A 3 -7.01 -8.50 8.32
CA SER A 3 -5.94 -9.50 8.37
C SER A 3 -6.32 -10.76 9.15
N ALA A 4 -7.12 -10.62 10.21
CA ALA A 4 -7.60 -11.76 11.02
C ALA A 4 -8.72 -12.53 10.28
N CYS A 5 -9.62 -11.82 9.57
CA CYS A 5 -10.62 -12.47 8.73
C CYS A 5 -9.97 -13.28 7.60
N LEU A 6 -8.96 -12.71 6.94
CA LEU A 6 -8.21 -13.41 5.90
C LEU A 6 -7.46 -14.62 6.46
N ALA A 7 -6.78 -14.46 7.61
CA ALA A 7 -6.10 -15.58 8.27
C ALA A 7 -7.07 -16.71 8.65
N GLY A 8 -8.23 -16.36 9.21
CA GLY A 8 -9.27 -17.34 9.55
C GLY A 8 -9.81 -18.08 8.32
N ARG A 9 -10.01 -17.38 7.20
CA ARG A 9 -10.45 -18.00 5.93
C ARG A 9 -9.41 -18.95 5.36
N GLU A 10 -8.12 -18.66 5.57
CA GLU A 10 -7.00 -19.47 5.13
C GLU A 10 -6.58 -20.55 6.15
N GLY A 11 -7.32 -20.71 7.23
CA GLY A 11 -6.99 -21.65 8.32
C GLY A 11 -5.74 -21.29 9.13
N ARG A 12 -5.25 -20.05 9.02
CA ARG A 12 -4.10 -19.54 9.76
C ARG A 12 -4.52 -19.02 11.14
N ALA A 13 -3.64 -19.17 12.12
CA ALA A 13 -3.86 -18.63 13.46
C ALA A 13 -3.89 -17.09 13.44
N TYR A 14 -4.74 -16.51 14.27
CA TYR A 14 -4.80 -15.07 14.52
C TYR A 14 -5.08 -14.80 15.99
N ASP A 15 -4.67 -13.62 16.46
CA ASP A 15 -4.84 -13.21 17.85
C ASP A 15 -6.31 -12.78 18.12
N ARG A 16 -7.08 -13.70 18.73
CA ARG A 16 -8.48 -13.48 19.10
C ARG A 16 -8.61 -12.46 20.22
N ASP A 17 -7.69 -12.47 21.18
CA ASP A 17 -7.75 -11.58 22.34
C ASP A 17 -7.45 -10.14 21.93
N LEU A 18 -6.50 -9.94 21.03
CA LEU A 18 -6.26 -8.63 20.43
C LEU A 18 -7.50 -8.09 19.71
N LEU A 19 -8.20 -8.93 18.93
CA LEU A 19 -9.44 -8.53 18.26
C LEU A 19 -10.54 -8.20 19.28
N LYS A 20 -10.73 -9.05 20.28
CA LYS A 20 -11.69 -8.82 21.35
C LYS A 20 -11.42 -7.49 22.04
N ASN A 21 -10.19 -7.25 22.46
CA ASN A 21 -9.81 -6.03 23.16
C ASN A 21 -9.92 -4.77 22.27
N ALA A 22 -9.72 -4.92 20.97
CA ALA A 22 -9.82 -3.81 20.02
C ALA A 22 -11.27 -3.39 19.72
N PHE A 23 -12.20 -4.36 19.65
CA PHE A 23 -13.56 -4.13 19.17
C PHE A 23 -14.63 -4.28 20.25
N SER A 24 -14.32 -4.92 21.37
CA SER A 24 -15.24 -5.07 22.48
C SER A 24 -15.05 -3.96 23.50
N ARG A 25 -16.14 -3.40 23.96
CA ARG A 25 -16.16 -2.40 25.03
C ARG A 25 -16.46 -3.04 26.40
N SER A 26 -17.20 -4.15 26.39
CA SER A 26 -17.69 -4.85 27.59
C SER A 26 -18.02 -6.32 27.30
N GLY A 27 -17.46 -6.91 26.26
CA GLY A 27 -17.74 -8.25 25.78
C GLY A 27 -18.45 -8.28 24.42
N PHE A 28 -18.67 -9.48 23.92
CA PHE A 28 -19.48 -9.72 22.72
C PHE A 28 -20.74 -10.49 23.14
N THR A 29 -21.81 -10.30 22.37
CA THR A 29 -23.06 -11.05 22.55
C THR A 29 -23.39 -11.82 21.28
N SER A 30 -23.98 -12.98 21.42
CA SER A 30 -24.59 -13.75 20.33
C SER A 30 -26.12 -13.53 20.24
N GLY A 31 -26.69 -12.64 21.06
CA GLY A 31 -28.12 -12.48 21.21
C GLY A 31 -28.88 -12.35 19.89
N TYR A 32 -28.36 -11.59 18.92
CA TYR A 32 -29.00 -11.50 17.59
C TYR A 32 -28.98 -12.82 16.81
N LEU A 33 -27.90 -13.59 16.91
CA LEU A 33 -27.77 -14.88 16.25
C LEU A 33 -28.69 -15.93 16.91
N ASP A 34 -28.85 -15.85 18.23
CA ASP A 34 -29.64 -16.78 19.03
C ASP A 34 -31.12 -16.37 19.11
N GLY A 35 -31.52 -15.24 18.52
CA GLY A 35 -32.87 -14.69 18.59
C GLY A 35 -33.27 -14.19 19.99
N LYS A 36 -32.30 -13.99 20.89
CA LYS A 36 -32.51 -13.48 22.25
C LYS A 36 -32.19 -12.00 22.32
N ILE A 37 -33.18 -11.16 22.09
CA ILE A 37 -33.04 -9.70 22.12
C ILE A 37 -33.58 -9.19 23.44
N ASP A 38 -32.72 -9.11 24.45
CA ASP A 38 -33.04 -8.66 25.80
C ASP A 38 -31.93 -7.82 26.44
N GLY A 39 -32.10 -7.43 27.70
CA GLY A 39 -31.14 -6.60 28.44
C GLY A 39 -29.75 -7.24 28.61
N THR A 40 -29.59 -8.57 28.44
CA THR A 40 -28.29 -9.23 28.51
C THR A 40 -27.35 -8.94 27.36
N MET A 41 -27.89 -8.33 26.29
CA MET A 41 -27.11 -7.86 25.14
C MET A 41 -26.29 -6.60 25.46
N PHE A 42 -26.65 -5.90 26.53
CA PHE A 42 -25.93 -4.69 26.98
C PHE A 42 -24.92 -5.08 28.07
N GLY A 43 -23.65 -5.13 27.69
CA GLY A 43 -22.59 -5.37 28.68
C GLY A 43 -22.33 -4.15 29.57
N VAL A 44 -21.91 -4.40 30.78
CA VAL A 44 -21.43 -3.36 31.72
C VAL A 44 -19.91 -3.30 31.62
N ARG A 45 -19.37 -2.13 31.33
CA ARG A 45 -17.92 -1.92 31.25
C ARG A 45 -17.31 -1.96 32.66
N SER A 46 -16.36 -2.86 32.86
CA SER A 46 -15.59 -2.99 34.10
C SER A 46 -14.32 -2.11 34.05
N GLU A 47 -13.68 -1.91 35.21
CA GLU A 47 -12.36 -1.27 35.28
C GLU A 47 -11.31 -2.10 34.55
N ALA A 48 -11.39 -3.42 34.57
CA ALA A 48 -10.52 -4.32 33.84
C ALA A 48 -10.61 -4.10 32.32
N ASP A 49 -11.83 -3.89 31.78
CA ASP A 49 -12.02 -3.56 30.35
C ASP A 49 -11.41 -2.21 30.00
N ALA A 50 -11.48 -1.24 30.91
CA ALA A 50 -10.87 0.07 30.72
C ALA A 50 -9.34 -0.01 30.67
N GLU A 51 -8.73 -0.79 31.57
CA GLU A 51 -7.28 -1.00 31.60
C GLU A 51 -6.78 -1.78 30.37
N LEU A 52 -7.49 -2.80 29.93
CA LEU A 52 -7.18 -3.53 28.68
C LEU A 52 -7.23 -2.60 27.49
N THR A 53 -8.23 -1.74 27.42
CA THR A 53 -8.35 -0.73 26.34
C THR A 53 -7.18 0.23 26.36
N LYS A 54 -6.78 0.76 27.51
CA LYS A 54 -5.62 1.65 27.65
C LYS A 54 -4.32 0.99 27.17
N LYS A 55 -4.10 -0.28 27.46
CA LYS A 55 -2.92 -1.04 27.02
C LYS A 55 -2.92 -1.33 25.52
N THR A 56 -4.09 -1.61 24.94
CA THR A 56 -4.22 -2.06 23.55
C THR A 56 -4.23 -0.89 22.55
N LEU A 57 -4.84 0.25 22.90
CA LEU A 57 -4.99 1.40 22.02
C LEU A 57 -3.69 1.97 21.45
N PRO A 58 -2.58 2.12 22.22
CA PRO A 58 -1.34 2.66 21.67
C PRO A 58 -0.78 1.76 20.54
N ALA A 59 -0.79 0.45 20.74
CA ALA A 59 -0.34 -0.51 19.72
C ALA A 59 -1.21 -0.46 18.46
N LEU A 60 -2.53 -0.33 18.63
CA LEU A 60 -3.45 -0.20 17.49
C LEU A 60 -3.27 1.11 16.75
N ARG A 61 -3.04 2.22 17.45
CA ARG A 61 -2.77 3.52 16.83
C ARG A 61 -1.49 3.51 15.99
N GLU A 62 -0.47 2.78 16.43
CA GLU A 62 0.78 2.67 15.68
C GLU A 62 0.60 1.91 14.35
N LEU A 63 -0.42 1.03 14.23
CA LEU A 63 -0.70 0.30 12.99
C LEU A 63 -1.11 1.21 11.82
N TYR A 64 -1.72 2.36 12.07
CA TYR A 64 -2.13 3.31 11.01
C TYR A 64 -1.41 4.65 11.07
N ARG A 65 -0.38 4.74 11.88
CA ARG A 65 0.43 5.95 11.95
C ARG A 65 1.27 6.17 10.72
N ARG A 66 1.59 5.08 10.01
CA ARG A 66 2.38 5.10 8.76
C ARG A 66 1.67 4.27 7.70
N GLU A 67 1.62 4.82 6.49
CA GLU A 67 1.22 4.05 5.32
C GLU A 67 2.13 2.83 5.17
N ARG A 68 1.51 1.66 4.97
CA ARG A 68 2.24 0.42 4.69
C ARG A 68 2.13 0.13 3.22
N SER A 69 3.26 0.16 2.54
CA SER A 69 3.36 -0.26 1.16
C SER A 69 2.99 -1.74 1.03
N ARG A 70 1.87 -2.05 0.36
CA ARG A 70 1.32 -3.41 0.23
C ARG A 70 1.00 -3.79 -1.20
N VAL A 71 0.96 -2.82 -2.09
CA VAL A 71 0.66 -3.05 -3.51
C VAL A 71 1.98 -3.20 -4.24
N PRO A 72 2.32 -4.43 -4.69
CA PRO A 72 3.53 -4.64 -5.44
C PRO A 72 3.47 -3.94 -6.79
N VAL A 73 4.57 -3.28 -7.15
CA VAL A 73 4.70 -2.58 -8.43
C VAL A 73 6.04 -2.88 -9.08
N GLN A 74 6.03 -2.85 -10.40
CA GLN A 74 7.23 -2.94 -11.23
C GLN A 74 7.40 -1.64 -12.01
N PHE A 75 8.63 -1.13 -12.01
CA PHE A 75 9.02 0.05 -12.79
C PHE A 75 9.80 -0.36 -14.03
N ARG A 76 9.55 0.32 -15.13
CA ARG A 76 10.37 0.32 -16.33
C ARG A 76 10.68 1.76 -16.71
N LEU A 77 11.95 2.14 -16.56
CA LEU A 77 12.46 3.43 -16.95
C LEU A 77 13.13 3.30 -18.32
N GLU A 78 12.65 4.03 -19.27
CA GLU A 78 13.17 4.13 -20.63
C GLU A 78 13.78 5.53 -20.80
N ILE A 79 15.07 5.61 -21.16
CA ILE A 79 15.80 6.87 -21.37
C ILE A 79 16.40 6.86 -22.76
N GLU A 80 16.14 7.92 -23.51
CA GLU A 80 16.67 8.17 -24.84
C GLU A 80 17.14 9.62 -24.95
N GLU A 81 17.79 9.99 -26.03
CA GLU A 81 18.29 11.36 -26.26
C GLU A 81 17.17 12.42 -26.14
N GLY A 82 15.93 12.06 -26.47
CA GLY A 82 14.78 12.97 -26.48
C GLY A 82 14.03 13.06 -25.16
N GLY A 83 14.42 12.32 -24.12
CA GLY A 83 13.74 12.35 -22.82
C GLY A 83 13.69 11.03 -22.09
N GLU A 84 12.92 11.02 -21.02
CA GLU A 84 12.71 9.83 -20.20
C GLU A 84 11.22 9.53 -20.00
N LYS A 85 10.91 8.23 -19.93
CA LYS A 85 9.58 7.71 -19.67
C LYS A 85 9.64 6.66 -18.58
N LEU A 86 8.82 6.80 -17.56
CA LEU A 86 8.63 5.81 -16.53
C LEU A 86 7.27 5.14 -16.68
N THR A 87 7.29 3.83 -16.83
CA THR A 87 6.09 2.99 -16.78
C THR A 87 6.03 2.27 -15.45
N VAL A 88 4.90 2.30 -14.78
CA VAL A 88 4.62 1.55 -13.56
C VAL A 88 3.49 0.58 -13.80
N THR A 89 3.66 -0.66 -13.34
CA THR A 89 2.64 -1.73 -13.46
C THR A 89 2.44 -2.36 -12.09
N ASP A 90 1.20 -2.53 -11.64
CA ASP A 90 0.88 -3.24 -10.42
C ASP A 90 0.54 -4.73 -10.67
N ALA A 91 0.38 -5.50 -9.58
CA ALA A 91 0.04 -6.91 -9.64
C ALA A 91 -1.35 -7.20 -10.24
N ASP A 92 -2.26 -6.21 -10.25
CA ASP A 92 -3.58 -6.32 -10.86
C ASP A 92 -3.58 -6.01 -12.37
N GLY A 93 -2.39 -5.69 -12.92
CA GLY A 93 -2.19 -5.36 -14.33
C GLY A 93 -2.55 -3.91 -14.70
N ASN A 94 -2.81 -3.04 -13.74
CA ASN A 94 -2.98 -1.62 -14.03
C ASN A 94 -1.63 -1.02 -14.39
N LYS A 95 -1.61 -0.24 -15.48
CA LYS A 95 -0.40 0.44 -15.97
C LYS A 95 -0.62 1.95 -16.00
N ALA A 96 0.36 2.68 -15.50
CA ALA A 96 0.44 4.12 -15.66
C ALA A 96 1.85 4.50 -16.12
N PHE A 97 1.98 5.70 -16.66
CA PHE A 97 3.26 6.21 -17.12
C PHE A 97 3.33 7.71 -16.88
N ALA A 98 4.55 8.20 -16.76
CA ALA A 98 4.88 9.60 -16.74
C ALA A 98 6.05 9.85 -17.71
N TYR A 99 6.10 11.04 -18.25
CA TYR A 99 7.21 11.53 -19.07
C TYR A 99 7.98 12.58 -18.28
N GLY A 100 9.30 12.52 -18.34
CA GLY A 100 10.15 13.54 -17.75
C GLY A 100 10.32 14.72 -18.68
N ASP A 101 10.54 15.89 -18.09
CA ASP A 101 10.81 17.13 -18.80
C ASP A 101 12.32 17.46 -18.85
N ALA A 102 13.16 16.61 -18.25
CA ALA A 102 14.60 16.83 -18.26
C ALA A 102 15.21 16.32 -19.57
N GLU A 103 16.16 17.08 -20.11
CA GLU A 103 16.98 16.61 -21.24
C GLU A 103 18.10 15.70 -20.70
N PRO A 104 18.10 14.38 -21.02
CA PRO A 104 19.16 13.49 -20.62
C PRO A 104 20.50 13.95 -21.20
N GLN A 105 21.54 13.86 -20.40
CA GLN A 105 22.90 14.23 -20.83
C GLN A 105 23.78 12.98 -20.90
N PRO A 106 24.74 12.91 -21.82
CA PRO A 106 25.67 11.78 -21.86
C PRO A 106 26.39 11.60 -20.50
N ALA A 107 26.29 10.42 -19.93
CA ALA A 107 26.94 10.09 -18.67
C ALA A 107 28.35 9.54 -18.91
N ARG A 108 29.28 9.82 -17.98
CA ARG A 108 30.63 9.25 -18.01
C ARG A 108 30.69 7.83 -17.46
N THR A 109 29.74 7.48 -16.62
CA THR A 109 29.63 6.18 -15.93
C THR A 109 28.19 5.72 -15.97
N ASP A 110 27.95 4.42 -15.92
CA ASP A 110 26.62 3.84 -15.90
C ASP A 110 25.83 4.30 -14.63
N PRO A 111 24.71 5.05 -14.79
CA PRO A 111 23.95 5.57 -13.69
C PRO A 111 22.87 4.60 -13.18
N THR A 112 22.77 3.39 -13.71
CA THR A 112 21.69 2.42 -13.46
C THR A 112 21.43 2.20 -11.98
N GLU A 113 22.46 1.96 -11.18
CA GLU A 113 22.31 1.75 -9.74
C GLU A 113 21.74 2.98 -9.00
N SER A 114 22.16 4.17 -9.41
CA SER A 114 21.67 5.42 -8.83
C SER A 114 20.20 5.67 -9.15
N LEU A 115 19.79 5.38 -10.39
CA LEU A 115 18.42 5.47 -10.86
C LEU A 115 17.51 4.47 -10.12
N GLN A 116 17.96 3.21 -10.01
CA GLN A 116 17.24 2.17 -9.27
C GLN A 116 17.07 2.55 -7.79
N ARG A 117 18.11 3.08 -7.15
CA ARG A 117 18.04 3.57 -5.77
C ARG A 117 17.06 4.73 -5.60
N SER A 118 16.96 5.62 -6.58
CA SER A 118 16.01 6.74 -6.56
C SER A 118 14.58 6.26 -6.76
N LEU A 119 14.35 5.32 -7.68
CA LEU A 119 13.03 4.75 -7.96
C LEU A 119 12.51 3.86 -6.82
N SER A 120 13.41 3.20 -6.06
CA SER A 120 13.01 2.34 -4.94
C SER A 120 12.37 3.09 -3.75
N LYS A 121 12.50 4.42 -3.70
CA LYS A 121 12.02 5.24 -2.58
C LYS A 121 10.52 5.54 -2.70
N THR A 122 9.66 4.59 -2.39
CA THR A 122 8.19 4.73 -2.44
C THR A 122 7.55 5.01 -1.08
N GLY A 123 8.33 5.41 -0.08
CA GLY A 123 7.82 5.73 1.26
C GLY A 123 6.70 6.76 1.25
N GLY A 124 5.67 6.55 2.09
CA GLY A 124 4.48 7.40 2.12
C GLY A 124 3.44 7.08 1.03
N THR A 125 3.64 6.00 0.27
CA THR A 125 2.69 5.50 -0.73
C THR A 125 2.25 4.06 -0.41
N PRO A 126 1.10 3.59 -0.92
CA PRO A 126 0.68 2.20 -0.74
C PRO A 126 1.51 1.20 -1.56
N PHE A 127 2.47 1.66 -2.36
CA PHE A 127 3.20 0.86 -3.32
C PHE A 127 4.52 0.32 -2.77
N ALA A 128 4.80 -0.97 -3.02
CA ALA A 128 6.06 -1.65 -2.73
C ALA A 128 6.74 -2.05 -4.04
N VAL A 129 7.96 -1.59 -4.25
CA VAL A 129 8.70 -1.90 -5.48
C VAL A 129 9.22 -3.33 -5.42
N GLU A 130 8.87 -4.16 -6.41
CA GLU A 130 9.39 -5.52 -6.58
C GLU A 130 10.50 -5.60 -7.62
N LYS A 131 10.39 -4.81 -8.70
CA LYS A 131 11.33 -4.86 -9.81
C LYS A 131 11.50 -3.48 -10.42
N ILE A 132 12.73 -3.18 -10.82
CA ILE A 132 13.08 -1.96 -11.56
C ILE A 132 13.93 -2.35 -12.75
N ASP A 133 13.40 -2.14 -13.94
CA ASP A 133 14.13 -2.29 -15.20
C ASP A 133 14.49 -0.88 -15.70
N VAL A 134 15.77 -0.70 -16.07
CA VAL A 134 16.28 0.56 -16.65
C VAL A 134 16.83 0.25 -18.02
N GLU A 135 16.30 0.91 -19.04
CA GLU A 135 16.70 0.77 -20.42
C GLU A 135 17.19 2.13 -20.92
N MET A 136 18.35 2.14 -21.55
CA MET A 136 18.96 3.35 -22.11
C MET A 136 19.28 3.09 -23.58
N ASP A 137 18.69 3.88 -24.47
CA ASP A 137 19.00 3.82 -25.89
C ASP A 137 20.05 4.88 -26.27
N GLY A 138 21.04 4.49 -27.04
CA GLY A 138 22.09 5.39 -27.52
C GLY A 138 23.24 5.66 -26.54
N GLY A 139 23.27 5.04 -25.37
CA GLY A 139 24.39 5.15 -24.41
C GLY A 139 23.95 5.36 -22.96
N PRO A 140 24.92 5.51 -22.04
CA PRO A 140 24.58 5.87 -20.66
C PRO A 140 24.12 7.33 -20.59
N TRP A 141 22.93 7.55 -20.06
CA TRP A 141 22.34 8.88 -19.91
C TRP A 141 22.26 9.31 -18.44
N PHE A 142 22.73 10.50 -18.16
CA PHE A 142 22.55 11.15 -16.87
C PHE A 142 21.23 11.90 -16.82
N VAL A 143 20.41 11.58 -15.83
CA VAL A 143 19.19 12.30 -15.48
C VAL A 143 19.32 12.81 -14.05
N PRO A 144 19.01 14.09 -13.76
CA PRO A 144 19.07 14.64 -12.41
C PRO A 144 18.17 13.86 -11.46
N GLY A 145 18.65 13.59 -10.24
CA GLY A 145 17.88 12.84 -9.24
C GLY A 145 16.55 13.51 -8.85
N SER A 146 16.45 14.83 -8.96
CA SER A 146 15.19 15.56 -8.79
C SER A 146 14.15 15.18 -9.85
N ALA A 147 14.56 15.13 -11.11
CA ALA A 147 13.70 14.75 -12.24
C ALA A 147 13.22 13.29 -12.08
N VAL A 148 14.11 12.36 -11.74
CA VAL A 148 13.73 10.97 -11.49
C VAL A 148 12.73 10.84 -10.32
N ASN A 149 12.90 11.66 -9.27
CA ASN A 149 11.98 11.67 -8.13
C ASN A 149 10.60 12.25 -8.49
N GLU A 150 10.56 13.25 -9.35
CA GLU A 150 9.33 13.84 -9.87
C GLU A 150 8.60 12.85 -10.76
N LEU A 151 9.29 12.31 -11.75
CA LEU A 151 8.81 11.27 -12.66
C LEU A 151 8.19 10.07 -11.90
N ARG A 152 8.87 9.61 -10.83
CA ARG A 152 8.35 8.55 -9.96
C ARG A 152 7.04 8.96 -9.27
N ARG A 153 6.96 10.19 -8.73
CA ARG A 153 5.74 10.67 -8.05
C ARG A 153 4.57 10.73 -9.01
N ASP A 154 4.80 11.27 -10.19
CA ASP A 154 3.75 11.43 -11.20
C ASP A 154 3.24 10.09 -11.73
N ALA A 155 4.14 9.13 -11.98
CA ALA A 155 3.76 7.78 -12.38
C ALA A 155 2.95 7.06 -11.29
N LEU A 156 3.35 7.17 -10.01
CA LEU A 156 2.63 6.55 -8.90
C LEU A 156 1.28 7.23 -8.65
N GLU A 157 1.18 8.56 -8.77
CA GLU A 157 -0.09 9.28 -8.66
C GLU A 157 -1.05 8.88 -9.79
N ALA A 158 -0.55 8.79 -11.02
CA ALA A 158 -1.34 8.32 -12.16
C ALA A 158 -1.83 6.87 -11.97
N LEU A 159 -1.00 5.99 -11.39
CA LEU A 159 -1.40 4.62 -11.04
C LEU A 159 -2.47 4.61 -9.95
N LEU A 160 -2.32 5.44 -8.92
CA LEU A 160 -3.29 5.56 -7.83
C LEU A 160 -4.67 5.97 -8.36
N LYS A 161 -4.72 7.00 -9.20
CA LYS A 161 -5.97 7.45 -9.87
C LYS A 161 -6.62 6.34 -10.67
N LYS A 162 -5.85 5.48 -11.36
CA LYS A 162 -6.40 4.31 -12.07
C LYS A 162 -6.97 3.26 -11.14
N ARG A 163 -6.37 3.06 -9.97
CA ARG A 163 -6.85 2.11 -8.96
C ARG A 163 -8.12 2.59 -8.24
N GLU A 164 -8.32 3.90 -8.14
CA GLU A 164 -9.51 4.50 -7.53
C GLU A 164 -10.77 4.33 -8.38
N VAL A 165 -10.64 4.00 -9.66
CA VAL A 165 -11.80 3.74 -10.52
C VAL A 165 -12.51 2.49 -10.03
N LEU A 166 -13.73 2.68 -9.51
CA LEU A 166 -14.57 1.59 -9.04
C LEU A 166 -14.91 0.66 -10.21
N ARG A 167 -14.48 -0.60 -10.11
CA ARG A 167 -14.94 -1.64 -11.04
C ARG A 167 -16.40 -1.97 -10.67
N PRO A 168 -17.32 -1.97 -11.63
CA PRO A 168 -18.68 -2.41 -11.35
C PRO A 168 -18.65 -3.84 -10.82
N TRP A 169 -19.39 -4.10 -9.74
CA TRP A 169 -19.56 -5.46 -9.23
C TRP A 169 -20.21 -6.32 -10.33
N PRO A 170 -19.74 -7.53 -10.58
CA PRO A 170 -20.45 -8.44 -11.45
C PRO A 170 -21.85 -8.68 -10.84
N VAL A 171 -22.87 -8.24 -11.55
CA VAL A 171 -24.26 -8.57 -11.19
C VAL A 171 -24.45 -10.02 -11.63
N HIS A 172 -24.57 -10.93 -10.67
CA HIS A 172 -25.00 -12.29 -10.95
C HIS A 172 -26.51 -12.24 -11.19
N GLU A 173 -26.91 -12.46 -12.45
CA GLU A 173 -28.32 -12.71 -12.81
C GLU A 173 -28.78 -14.06 -12.27
#